data_890192bf14c00b38ede49d6a96d09973
#
_entry.id   890192bf14c00b38ede49d6a96d09973
#
_cell.length_a   1.000
_cell.length_b   1.000
_cell.length_c   1.000
_cell.angle_alpha   90.00
_cell.angle_beta   90.00
_cell.angle_gamma   90.00
#
_symmetry.space_group_name_H-M   'P 1'
#
loop_
_entity.id
_entity.type
_entity.pdbx_description
1 polymer ?
#
loop_
_entity_poly.entity_id
_entity_poly.type
_entity_poly.pdbx_seq_one_letter_code
_entity_poly.pdbx_strand_id
1 'polypeptide(L)'
;VIQIFQQLAGYSLGQADMVRRAISKKKAAQIEKEREAFLHGDPERNIAGCVANGIPEETAQAIYQDIYDFANYAFNKAHAVSYAVVAYQTAWFKCHYTREYMAALLTSVLDNSDKVSGYIGECRECGIALLPPDINRSADRFTVEEGGIRFGLVAIKNIGRGFIQAVMREREQAPFTSLYDFCDRMAGSDINKRAVENLIRSGAFDALGARRSQLIQVYESVMDAVADSRRQNLEGQMDFFSLADGGSGGRKNVKEIPLPDIDEYTPEERMLMEKETTGLYLSGHPMDQY
;
A
#
# COMPACT_ATOMS: atom_id res chain seq x y z
N VAL A 1 22.74 0.61 33.91
CA VAL A 1 23.86 -0.34 33.75
C VAL A 1 25.19 0.41 33.83
N ILE A 2 25.51 1.38 32.94
CA ILE A 2 26.81 2.09 32.92
C ILE A 2 27.14 2.64 34.33
N GLN A 3 26.24 3.40 34.95
CA GLN A 3 26.46 3.96 36.30
C GLN A 3 26.69 2.88 37.35
N ILE A 4 25.99 1.74 37.28
CA ILE A 4 26.18 0.62 38.23
C ILE A 4 27.61 0.11 38.14
N PHE A 5 28.13 -0.18 36.94
CA PHE A 5 29.50 -0.65 36.77
C PHE A 5 30.54 0.38 37.20
N GLN A 6 30.29 1.68 36.89
CA GLN A 6 31.23 2.75 37.30
C GLN A 6 31.26 2.97 38.83
N GLN A 7 30.07 3.11 39.43
CA GLN A 7 29.99 3.52 40.86
C GLN A 7 30.24 2.35 41.81
N LEU A 8 29.80 1.13 41.47
CA LEU A 8 29.93 -0.01 42.37
C LEU A 8 31.24 -0.77 42.16
N ALA A 9 31.68 -0.95 40.94
CA ALA A 9 32.86 -1.77 40.63
C ALA A 9 34.07 -1.00 40.09
N GLY A 10 33.97 0.33 39.89
CA GLY A 10 35.09 1.15 39.49
C GLY A 10 35.46 1.07 38.01
N TYR A 11 34.56 0.68 37.15
CA TYR A 11 34.80 0.65 35.71
C TYR A 11 34.95 2.08 35.14
N SER A 12 35.80 2.24 34.15
CA SER A 12 35.81 3.47 33.34
C SER A 12 34.52 3.52 32.49
N LEU A 13 34.18 4.71 31.98
CA LEU A 13 33.02 4.90 31.10
C LEU A 13 33.08 4.00 29.86
N GLY A 14 34.27 3.87 29.24
CA GLY A 14 34.45 3.04 28.04
C GLY A 14 34.25 1.54 28.31
N GLN A 15 34.78 1.05 29.44
CA GLN A 15 34.61 -0.34 29.86
C GLN A 15 33.12 -0.63 30.17
N ALA A 16 32.46 0.24 30.93
CA ALA A 16 31.05 0.12 31.26
C ALA A 16 30.14 0.17 29.99
N ASP A 17 30.51 0.96 28.98
CA ASP A 17 29.81 0.99 27.70
C ASP A 17 30.00 -0.31 26.90
N MET A 18 31.18 -0.93 26.94
CA MET A 18 31.39 -2.24 26.32
C MET A 18 30.46 -3.30 26.93
N VAL A 19 30.31 -3.32 28.26
CA VAL A 19 29.38 -4.24 28.93
C VAL A 19 27.93 -3.92 28.53
N ARG A 20 27.54 -2.66 28.52
CA ARG A 20 26.21 -2.25 28.07
C ARG A 20 25.92 -2.74 26.63
N ARG A 21 26.91 -2.62 25.73
CA ARG A 21 26.76 -3.13 24.35
C ARG A 21 26.65 -4.65 24.29
N ALA A 22 27.39 -5.38 25.15
CA ALA A 22 27.25 -6.83 25.26
C ALA A 22 25.86 -7.25 25.71
N ILE A 23 25.27 -6.54 26.69
CA ILE A 23 23.91 -6.70 27.17
C ILE A 23 22.91 -6.43 26.02
N SER A 24 23.02 -5.29 25.34
CA SER A 24 22.15 -4.92 24.24
C SER A 24 22.16 -5.92 23.07
N LYS A 25 23.31 -6.55 22.85
CA LYS A 25 23.50 -7.57 21.80
C LYS A 25 23.23 -9.00 22.29
N LYS A 26 22.76 -9.16 23.53
CA LYS A 26 22.47 -10.45 24.20
C LYS A 26 23.63 -11.45 24.13
N LYS A 27 24.86 -10.98 24.32
CA LYS A 27 26.09 -11.80 24.31
C LYS A 27 26.35 -12.43 25.67
N ALA A 28 25.56 -13.44 26.06
CA ALA A 28 25.59 -14.04 27.38
C ALA A 28 26.99 -14.49 27.82
N ALA A 29 27.80 -15.12 26.95
CA ALA A 29 29.16 -15.57 27.26
C ALA A 29 30.11 -14.37 27.57
N GLN A 30 29.92 -13.22 26.96
CA GLN A 30 30.73 -12.03 27.23
C GLN A 30 30.31 -11.40 28.56
N ILE A 31 29.03 -11.38 28.86
CA ILE A 31 28.50 -10.88 30.13
C ILE A 31 28.99 -11.75 31.26
N GLU A 32 28.92 -13.07 31.14
CA GLU A 32 29.38 -14.00 32.17
C GLU A 32 30.86 -13.83 32.50
N LYS A 33 31.71 -13.60 31.52
CA LYS A 33 33.15 -13.32 31.72
C LYS A 33 33.43 -12.05 32.56
N GLU A 34 32.50 -11.10 32.57
CA GLU A 34 32.66 -9.87 33.33
C GLU A 34 32.23 -10.03 34.80
N ARG A 35 31.64 -11.18 35.20
CA ARG A 35 31.16 -11.43 36.57
C ARG A 35 32.29 -11.29 37.59
N GLU A 36 33.40 -11.96 37.37
CA GLU A 36 34.55 -11.94 38.28
C GLU A 36 35.15 -10.55 38.43
N ALA A 37 35.32 -9.86 37.32
CA ALA A 37 35.82 -8.46 37.32
C ALA A 37 34.89 -7.50 38.04
N PHE A 38 33.57 -7.68 37.92
CA PHE A 38 32.58 -6.87 38.63
C PHE A 38 32.62 -7.12 40.12
N LEU A 39 32.76 -8.39 40.55
CA LEU A 39 32.77 -8.80 41.95
C LEU A 39 34.11 -8.46 42.64
N HIS A 40 35.18 -8.98 42.10
CA HIS A 40 36.51 -9.00 42.73
C HIS A 40 37.53 -8.06 42.09
N GLY A 41 37.19 -7.47 40.97
CA GLY A 41 38.07 -6.53 40.23
C GLY A 41 38.93 -7.22 39.20
N ASP A 42 39.66 -6.39 38.45
CA ASP A 42 40.62 -6.78 37.44
C ASP A 42 41.79 -5.78 37.43
N PRO A 43 42.91 -6.15 38.06
CA PRO A 43 44.07 -5.25 38.15
C PRO A 43 44.66 -4.86 36.79
N GLU A 44 44.61 -5.73 35.78
CA GLU A 44 45.15 -5.46 34.46
C GLU A 44 44.33 -4.37 33.74
N ARG A 45 43.05 -4.34 34.02
CA ARG A 45 42.11 -3.35 33.46
C ARG A 45 41.86 -2.17 34.39
N ASN A 46 42.54 -2.12 35.55
CA ASN A 46 42.34 -1.10 36.60
C ASN A 46 40.91 -1.01 37.09
N ILE A 47 40.27 -2.17 37.34
CA ILE A 47 38.92 -2.29 37.86
C ILE A 47 39.02 -2.73 39.33
N ALA A 48 38.47 -1.97 40.25
CA ALA A 48 38.55 -2.27 41.68
C ALA A 48 37.69 -3.46 42.12
N GLY A 49 36.51 -3.61 41.52
CA GLY A 49 35.50 -4.58 41.95
C GLY A 49 34.62 -4.08 43.09
N CYS A 50 33.42 -4.65 43.20
CA CYS A 50 32.42 -4.27 44.19
C CYS A 50 32.91 -4.53 45.63
N VAL A 51 33.56 -5.67 45.85
CA VAL A 51 34.02 -6.09 47.17
C VAL A 51 35.10 -5.11 47.73
N ALA A 52 36.05 -4.75 46.87
CA ALA A 52 37.07 -3.75 47.23
C ALA A 52 36.47 -2.36 47.53
N ASN A 53 35.35 -2.04 46.92
CA ASN A 53 34.59 -0.81 47.15
C ASN A 53 33.63 -0.90 48.38
N GLY A 54 33.74 -1.95 49.19
CA GLY A 54 32.99 -2.10 50.44
C GLY A 54 31.57 -2.67 50.28
N ILE A 55 31.24 -3.23 49.12
CA ILE A 55 29.92 -3.85 48.90
C ILE A 55 30.05 -5.32 49.32
N PRO A 56 29.17 -5.87 50.20
CA PRO A 56 29.17 -7.27 50.52
C PRO A 56 29.06 -8.16 49.28
N GLU A 57 29.84 -9.23 49.24
CA GLU A 57 29.92 -10.12 48.07
C GLU A 57 28.54 -10.68 47.66
N GLU A 58 27.76 -11.12 48.64
CA GLU A 58 26.37 -11.61 48.42
C GLU A 58 25.50 -10.57 47.72
N THR A 59 25.60 -9.30 48.16
CA THR A 59 24.85 -8.17 47.51
C THR A 59 25.36 -7.92 46.10
N ALA A 60 26.69 -7.93 45.88
CA ALA A 60 27.28 -7.74 44.55
C ALA A 60 26.88 -8.86 43.59
N GLN A 61 26.85 -10.10 44.06
CA GLN A 61 26.38 -11.28 43.30
C GLN A 61 24.91 -11.15 42.93
N ALA A 62 24.04 -10.73 43.83
CA ALA A 62 22.62 -10.51 43.58
C ALA A 62 22.41 -9.41 42.52
N ILE A 63 23.12 -8.28 42.64
CA ILE A 63 23.07 -7.21 41.64
C ILE A 63 23.53 -7.71 40.26
N TYR A 64 24.63 -8.52 40.22
CA TYR A 64 25.12 -9.06 38.97
C TYR A 64 24.13 -10.05 38.36
N GLN A 65 23.49 -10.86 39.15
CA GLN A 65 22.47 -11.80 38.70
C GLN A 65 21.28 -11.08 38.10
N ASP A 66 20.81 -10.01 38.75
CA ASP A 66 19.74 -9.14 38.21
C ASP A 66 20.12 -8.55 36.84
N ILE A 67 21.39 -8.11 36.69
CA ILE A 67 21.90 -7.60 35.43
C ILE A 67 21.94 -8.71 34.36
N TYR A 68 22.37 -9.93 34.71
CA TYR A 68 22.44 -11.06 33.83
C TYR A 68 21.05 -11.50 33.34
N ASP A 69 20.10 -11.59 34.26
CA ASP A 69 18.72 -11.92 33.95
C ASP A 69 18.05 -10.83 33.09
N PHE A 70 18.29 -9.57 33.44
CA PHE A 70 17.85 -8.45 32.63
C PHE A 70 18.43 -8.50 31.19
N ALA A 71 19.71 -8.91 31.03
CA ALA A 71 20.33 -8.98 29.73
C ALA A 71 19.63 -9.98 28.78
N ASN A 72 19.09 -11.08 29.33
CA ASN A 72 18.35 -12.07 28.56
C ASN A 72 16.96 -11.58 28.15
N TYR A 73 16.31 -10.77 28.98
CA TYR A 73 14.95 -10.27 28.79
C TYR A 73 14.86 -8.76 28.57
N ALA A 74 16.02 -8.09 28.43
CA ALA A 74 16.05 -6.64 28.27
C ALA A 74 15.27 -6.18 27.04
N PHE A 75 14.31 -5.33 27.26
CA PHE A 75 13.59 -4.62 26.22
C PHE A 75 13.59 -3.11 26.49
N ASN A 76 13.79 -2.31 25.46
CA ASN A 76 13.78 -0.86 25.60
C ASN A 76 12.39 -0.38 26.01
N LYS A 77 12.21 0.02 27.26
CA LYS A 77 10.95 0.49 27.81
C LYS A 77 10.36 1.66 27.02
N ALA A 78 11.19 2.61 26.59
CA ALA A 78 10.72 3.74 25.78
C ALA A 78 10.16 3.26 24.43
N HIS A 79 10.83 2.29 23.79
CA HIS A 79 10.33 1.66 22.57
C HIS A 79 9.00 0.92 22.83
N ALA A 80 8.93 0.11 23.90
CA ALA A 80 7.70 -0.62 24.26
C ALA A 80 6.52 0.32 24.51
N VAL A 81 6.72 1.40 25.26
CA VAL A 81 5.68 2.38 25.58
C VAL A 81 5.21 3.09 24.28
N SER A 82 6.15 3.53 23.45
CA SER A 82 5.81 4.20 22.19
C SER A 82 4.98 3.29 21.27
N TYR A 83 5.38 2.02 21.13
CA TYR A 83 4.61 1.07 20.33
C TYR A 83 3.27 0.69 20.98
N ALA A 84 3.19 0.63 22.29
CA ALA A 84 1.92 0.39 22.97
C ALA A 84 0.90 1.52 22.70
N VAL A 85 1.35 2.78 22.67
CA VAL A 85 0.49 3.91 22.30
C VAL A 85 0.01 3.78 20.86
N VAL A 86 0.90 3.49 19.91
CA VAL A 86 0.53 3.30 18.50
C VAL A 86 -0.42 2.11 18.34
N ALA A 87 -0.15 0.98 18.99
CA ALA A 87 -1.01 -0.20 18.96
C ALA A 87 -2.42 0.12 19.50
N TYR A 88 -2.49 0.85 20.62
CA TYR A 88 -3.77 1.29 21.16
C TYR A 88 -4.51 2.23 20.20
N GLN A 89 -3.83 3.22 19.63
CA GLN A 89 -4.42 4.13 18.65
C GLN A 89 -4.97 3.40 17.43
N THR A 90 -4.22 2.44 16.86
CA THR A 90 -4.68 1.64 15.72
C THR A 90 -5.89 0.79 16.07
N ALA A 91 -5.91 0.16 17.25
CA ALA A 91 -7.05 -0.60 17.74
C ALA A 91 -8.29 0.30 17.95
N TRP A 92 -8.08 1.51 18.50
CA TRP A 92 -9.14 2.50 18.70
C TRP A 92 -9.76 2.95 17.35
N PHE A 93 -8.92 3.30 16.37
CA PHE A 93 -9.41 3.65 15.03
C PHE A 93 -10.14 2.47 14.37
N LYS A 94 -9.61 1.26 14.49
CA LYS A 94 -10.27 0.08 13.97
C LYS A 94 -11.65 -0.14 14.59
N CYS A 95 -11.81 0.13 15.89
CA CYS A 95 -13.08 -0.03 16.60
C CYS A 95 -14.10 1.06 16.24
N HIS A 96 -13.68 2.33 16.16
CA HIS A 96 -14.59 3.46 16.04
C HIS A 96 -14.78 3.97 14.60
N TYR A 97 -13.79 3.70 13.72
CA TYR A 97 -13.73 4.13 12.33
C TYR A 97 -13.29 2.97 11.43
N THR A 98 -13.98 1.85 11.55
CA THR A 98 -13.58 0.57 10.92
C THR A 98 -13.38 0.69 9.43
N ARG A 99 -14.28 1.39 8.71
CA ARG A 99 -14.21 1.55 7.25
C ARG A 99 -13.00 2.37 6.83
N GLU A 100 -12.78 3.51 7.48
CA GLU A 100 -11.65 4.41 7.21
C GLU A 100 -10.32 3.72 7.54
N TYR A 101 -10.28 3.00 8.67
CA TYR A 101 -9.11 2.23 9.06
C TYR A 101 -8.79 1.14 8.04
N MET A 102 -9.77 0.36 7.61
CA MET A 102 -9.57 -0.71 6.62
C MET A 102 -9.20 -0.16 5.24
N ALA A 103 -9.77 0.96 4.80
CA ALA A 103 -9.40 1.62 3.56
C ALA A 103 -7.93 2.11 3.60
N ALA A 104 -7.50 2.71 4.70
CA ALA A 104 -6.11 3.11 4.91
C ALA A 104 -5.16 1.91 4.96
N LEU A 105 -5.55 0.85 5.66
CA LEU A 105 -4.77 -0.38 5.78
C LEU A 105 -4.59 -1.07 4.42
N LEU A 106 -5.66 -1.26 3.65
CA LEU A 106 -5.62 -1.79 2.29
C LEU A 106 -4.69 -0.95 1.40
N THR A 107 -4.78 0.38 1.49
CA THR A 107 -3.91 1.29 0.74
C THR A 107 -2.43 1.12 1.11
N SER A 108 -2.12 0.87 2.39
CA SER A 108 -0.74 0.73 2.88
C SER A 108 -0.03 -0.55 2.43
N VAL A 109 -0.78 -1.57 1.98
CA VAL A 109 -0.26 -2.90 1.63
C VAL A 109 -0.47 -3.28 0.17
N LEU A 110 -0.75 -2.32 -0.70
CA LEU A 110 -1.06 -2.55 -2.12
C LEU A 110 -0.02 -3.39 -2.87
N ASP A 111 1.25 -3.29 -2.47
CA ASP A 111 2.35 -4.04 -3.08
C ASP A 111 2.41 -5.51 -2.60
N ASN A 112 1.51 -5.93 -1.70
CA ASN A 112 1.49 -7.27 -1.13
C ASN A 112 0.09 -7.91 -1.28
N SER A 113 -0.10 -8.66 -2.36
CA SER A 113 -1.39 -9.28 -2.72
C SER A 113 -1.96 -10.20 -1.63
N ASP A 114 -1.10 -10.91 -0.88
CA ASP A 114 -1.55 -11.83 0.16
C ASP A 114 -2.16 -11.06 1.35
N LYS A 115 -1.51 -9.96 1.75
CA LYS A 115 -2.04 -9.08 2.79
C LYS A 115 -3.33 -8.39 2.35
N VAL A 116 -3.37 -7.90 1.10
CA VAL A 116 -4.60 -7.29 0.54
C VAL A 116 -5.74 -8.29 0.59
N SER A 117 -5.52 -9.54 0.15
CA SER A 117 -6.54 -10.60 0.19
C SER A 117 -7.01 -10.89 1.61
N GLY A 118 -6.08 -10.99 2.58
CA GLY A 118 -6.43 -11.21 3.99
C GLY A 118 -7.29 -10.09 4.57
N TYR A 119 -6.92 -8.82 4.31
CA TYR A 119 -7.68 -7.67 4.81
C TYR A 119 -9.04 -7.49 4.12
N ILE A 120 -9.18 -7.93 2.88
CA ILE A 120 -10.50 -8.00 2.21
C ILE A 120 -11.39 -9.04 2.88
N GLY A 121 -10.83 -10.20 3.25
CA GLY A 121 -11.55 -11.19 4.08
C GLY A 121 -12.04 -10.56 5.38
N GLU A 122 -11.18 -9.84 6.08
CA GLU A 122 -11.54 -9.12 7.31
C GLU A 122 -12.62 -8.04 7.09
N CYS A 123 -12.57 -7.29 5.97
CA CYS A 123 -13.65 -6.37 5.61
C CYS A 123 -14.99 -7.07 5.49
N ARG A 124 -15.05 -8.24 4.83
CA ARG A 124 -16.25 -9.04 4.70
C ARG A 124 -16.78 -9.53 6.05
N GLU A 125 -15.91 -10.01 6.93
CA GLU A 125 -16.26 -10.39 8.31
C GLU A 125 -16.85 -9.23 9.12
N CYS A 126 -16.34 -8.00 8.89
CA CYS A 126 -16.86 -6.78 9.47
C CYS A 126 -18.13 -6.23 8.78
N GLY A 127 -18.69 -6.93 7.79
CA GLY A 127 -19.84 -6.48 7.02
C GLY A 127 -19.57 -5.28 6.11
N ILE A 128 -18.32 -5.05 5.75
CA ILE A 128 -17.91 -3.96 4.85
C ILE A 128 -17.78 -4.49 3.43
N ALA A 129 -18.63 -4.01 2.53
CA ALA A 129 -18.55 -4.37 1.12
C ALA A 129 -17.34 -3.72 0.44
N LEU A 130 -16.68 -4.47 -0.44
CA LEU A 130 -15.68 -3.92 -1.36
C LEU A 130 -16.37 -3.58 -2.68
N LEU A 131 -16.35 -2.30 -3.02
CA LEU A 131 -16.94 -1.80 -4.26
C LEU A 131 -15.90 -1.90 -5.39
N PRO A 132 -16.30 -2.39 -6.58
CA PRO A 132 -15.38 -2.55 -7.72
C PRO A 132 -14.77 -1.21 -8.16
N PRO A 133 -13.67 -1.22 -8.92
CA PRO A 133 -13.15 0.00 -9.50
C PRO A 133 -14.17 0.64 -10.45
N ASP A 134 -14.15 1.97 -10.51
CA ASP A 134 -15.03 2.77 -11.36
C ASP A 134 -14.25 3.99 -11.86
N ILE A 135 -14.18 4.16 -13.17
CA ILE A 135 -13.37 5.22 -13.79
C ILE A 135 -13.82 6.63 -13.37
N ASN A 136 -15.09 6.80 -13.08
CA ASN A 136 -15.67 8.07 -12.66
C ASN A 136 -15.66 8.31 -11.14
N ARG A 137 -15.49 7.25 -10.34
CA ARG A 137 -15.61 7.33 -8.86
C ARG A 137 -14.33 6.98 -8.12
N SER A 138 -13.57 5.97 -8.58
CA SER A 138 -12.39 5.50 -7.87
C SER A 138 -11.32 6.57 -7.76
N ALA A 139 -10.79 6.78 -6.56
CA ALA A 139 -9.59 7.58 -6.34
C ALA A 139 -8.31 6.78 -6.68
N ASP A 140 -7.15 7.40 -6.45
CA ASP A 140 -5.87 6.71 -6.53
C ASP A 140 -5.76 5.56 -5.53
N ARG A 141 -6.32 5.74 -4.34
CA ARG A 141 -6.31 4.80 -3.20
C ARG A 141 -7.69 4.23 -2.90
N PHE A 142 -7.74 3.26 -1.97
CA PHE A 142 -9.02 2.82 -1.42
C PHE A 142 -9.70 3.96 -0.66
N THR A 143 -10.99 4.17 -0.91
CA THR A 143 -11.78 5.26 -0.30
C THR A 143 -13.08 4.73 0.26
N VAL A 144 -13.53 5.34 1.35
CA VAL A 144 -14.84 5.02 1.93
C VAL A 144 -15.93 5.74 1.15
N GLU A 145 -16.95 4.99 0.75
CA GLU A 145 -18.17 5.50 0.12
C GLU A 145 -19.40 5.01 0.86
N GLU A 146 -20.56 5.57 0.51
CA GLU A 146 -21.83 5.01 0.94
C GLU A 146 -21.94 3.57 0.39
N GLY A 147 -22.11 2.61 1.31
CA GLY A 147 -22.19 1.18 0.98
C GLY A 147 -20.89 0.39 1.11
N GLY A 148 -19.71 0.98 1.25
CA GLY A 148 -18.49 0.19 1.42
C GLY A 148 -17.17 0.93 1.20
N ILE A 149 -16.16 0.18 0.80
CA ILE A 149 -14.84 0.69 0.42
C ILE A 149 -14.66 0.53 -1.09
N ARG A 150 -14.46 1.66 -1.80
CA ARG A 150 -14.20 1.68 -3.24
C ARG A 150 -12.77 1.27 -3.54
N PHE A 151 -12.59 0.41 -4.52
CA PHE A 151 -11.29 -0.03 -5.02
C PHE A 151 -10.51 1.13 -5.66
N GLY A 152 -9.26 1.33 -5.24
CA GLY A 152 -8.39 2.39 -5.77
C GLY A 152 -7.76 2.02 -7.10
N LEU A 153 -7.64 3.00 -8.03
CA LEU A 153 -7.07 2.75 -9.36
C LEU A 153 -5.59 2.32 -9.32
N VAL A 154 -4.83 2.73 -8.30
CA VAL A 154 -3.41 2.33 -8.14
C VAL A 154 -3.25 0.83 -7.89
N ALA A 155 -4.29 0.15 -7.42
CA ALA A 155 -4.29 -1.28 -7.18
C ALA A 155 -4.48 -2.12 -8.46
N ILE A 156 -4.79 -1.48 -9.59
CA ILE A 156 -4.88 -2.12 -10.91
C ILE A 156 -3.48 -2.16 -11.51
N LYS A 157 -3.05 -3.35 -11.93
CA LYS A 157 -1.71 -3.56 -12.50
C LYS A 157 -1.48 -2.74 -13.77
N ASN A 158 -0.23 -2.34 -13.99
CA ASN A 158 0.23 -1.61 -15.17
C ASN A 158 -0.41 -0.21 -15.36
N ILE A 159 -0.94 0.39 -14.31
CA ILE A 159 -1.46 1.75 -14.33
C ILE A 159 -0.52 2.65 -13.52
N GLY A 160 0.09 3.63 -14.19
CA GLY A 160 1.02 4.58 -13.57
C GLY A 160 0.30 5.64 -12.75
N ARG A 161 0.93 6.10 -11.65
CA ARG A 161 0.35 7.17 -10.80
C ARG A 161 0.09 8.47 -11.56
N GLY A 162 0.98 8.85 -12.49
CA GLY A 162 0.79 10.04 -13.33
C GLY A 162 -0.45 9.95 -14.19
N PHE A 163 -0.71 8.77 -14.78
CA PHE A 163 -1.92 8.51 -15.56
C PHE A 163 -3.18 8.58 -14.69
N ILE A 164 -3.16 8.00 -13.48
CA ILE A 164 -4.29 8.08 -12.54
C ILE A 164 -4.62 9.53 -12.19
N GLN A 165 -3.60 10.35 -11.92
CA GLN A 165 -3.79 11.78 -11.63
C GLN A 165 -4.37 12.54 -12.82
N ALA A 166 -3.99 12.16 -14.05
CA ALA A 166 -4.59 12.73 -15.26
C ALA A 166 -6.08 12.33 -15.39
N VAL A 167 -6.42 11.05 -15.17
CA VAL A 167 -7.81 10.56 -15.14
C VAL A 167 -8.65 11.36 -14.14
N MET A 168 -8.12 11.53 -12.92
CA MET A 168 -8.83 12.26 -11.85
C MET A 168 -9.09 13.72 -12.23
N ARG A 169 -8.11 14.41 -12.81
CA ARG A 169 -8.27 15.80 -13.27
C ARG A 169 -9.27 15.94 -14.42
N GLU A 170 -9.21 15.04 -15.39
CA GLU A 170 -10.11 15.07 -16.54
C GLU A 170 -11.58 14.86 -16.14
N ARG A 171 -11.86 13.91 -15.25
CA ARG A 171 -13.22 13.65 -14.80
C ARG A 171 -13.80 14.75 -13.91
N GLU A 172 -12.96 15.61 -13.28
CA GLU A 172 -13.43 16.79 -12.55
C GLU A 172 -14.14 17.80 -13.47
N GLN A 173 -13.76 17.85 -14.75
CA GLN A 173 -14.43 18.71 -15.74
C GLN A 173 -15.80 18.15 -16.13
N ALA A 174 -15.89 16.86 -16.40
CA ALA A 174 -17.12 16.11 -16.66
C ALA A 174 -16.85 14.61 -16.49
N PRO A 175 -17.81 13.80 -16.01
CA PRO A 175 -17.70 12.35 -16.00
C PRO A 175 -17.43 11.80 -17.40
N PHE A 176 -16.69 10.71 -17.49
CA PHE A 176 -16.52 9.97 -18.74
C PHE A 176 -17.83 9.26 -19.09
N THR A 177 -18.22 9.34 -20.37
CA THR A 177 -19.49 8.82 -20.86
C THR A 177 -19.35 7.53 -21.68
N SER A 178 -18.19 7.30 -22.27
CA SER A 178 -17.88 6.13 -23.08
C SER A 178 -16.38 5.84 -23.09
N LEU A 179 -15.99 4.67 -23.60
CA LEU A 179 -14.57 4.36 -23.84
C LEU A 179 -13.95 5.35 -24.84
N TYR A 180 -14.71 5.77 -25.85
CA TYR A 180 -14.26 6.75 -26.83
C TYR A 180 -13.97 8.11 -26.16
N ASP A 181 -14.92 8.65 -25.39
CA ASP A 181 -14.77 9.90 -24.65
C ASP A 181 -13.55 9.84 -23.72
N PHE A 182 -13.36 8.70 -23.03
CA PHE A 182 -12.19 8.48 -22.19
C PHE A 182 -10.89 8.54 -23.01
N CYS A 183 -10.79 7.78 -24.10
CA CYS A 183 -9.58 7.75 -24.93
C CYS A 183 -9.28 9.10 -25.56
N ASP A 184 -10.29 9.84 -26.05
CA ASP A 184 -10.13 11.15 -26.65
C ASP A 184 -9.63 12.17 -25.65
N ARG A 185 -10.24 12.24 -24.47
CA ARG A 185 -9.85 13.19 -23.42
C ARG A 185 -8.49 12.85 -22.80
N MET A 186 -8.18 11.56 -22.70
CA MET A 186 -6.89 11.10 -22.16
C MET A 186 -5.75 11.09 -23.19
N ALA A 187 -6.03 11.34 -24.48
CA ALA A 187 -5.04 11.30 -25.55
C ALA A 187 -4.04 12.45 -25.49
N GLY A 188 -3.27 12.67 -24.62
CA GLY A 188 -2.24 13.68 -24.36
C GLY A 188 -1.57 13.40 -23.03
N SER A 189 -2.10 12.36 -22.33
CA SER A 189 -1.53 11.77 -21.14
C SER A 189 -0.75 10.52 -21.54
N ASP A 190 -0.08 9.90 -20.56
CA ASP A 190 0.66 8.64 -20.77
C ASP A 190 -0.31 7.43 -20.95
N ILE A 191 -1.35 7.60 -21.80
CA ILE A 191 -2.29 6.52 -22.11
C ILE A 191 -1.62 5.48 -23.00
N ASN A 192 -1.79 4.19 -22.67
CA ASN A 192 -1.29 3.10 -23.47
C ASN A 192 -2.32 1.95 -23.51
N LYS A 193 -2.23 1.10 -24.56
CA LYS A 193 -3.18 0.00 -24.78
C LYS A 193 -3.30 -0.92 -23.57
N ARG A 194 -2.18 -1.22 -22.91
CA ARG A 194 -2.16 -2.12 -21.73
C ARG A 194 -2.87 -1.55 -20.52
N ALA A 195 -2.76 -0.24 -20.29
CA ALA A 195 -3.49 0.43 -19.20
C ALA A 195 -4.99 0.42 -19.45
N VAL A 196 -5.42 0.72 -20.69
CA VAL A 196 -6.84 0.69 -21.07
C VAL A 196 -7.40 -0.72 -20.98
N GLU A 197 -6.69 -1.73 -21.49
CA GLU A 197 -7.07 -3.14 -21.34
C GLU A 197 -7.27 -3.52 -19.87
N ASN A 198 -6.33 -3.18 -19.00
CA ASN A 198 -6.43 -3.52 -17.58
C ASN A 198 -7.58 -2.78 -16.87
N LEU A 199 -7.88 -1.55 -17.26
CA LEU A 199 -9.08 -0.85 -16.79
C LEU A 199 -10.37 -1.56 -17.19
N ILE A 200 -10.45 -2.01 -18.46
CA ILE A 200 -11.62 -2.77 -18.93
C ILE A 200 -11.73 -4.10 -18.16
N ARG A 201 -10.65 -4.86 -18.11
CA ARG A 201 -10.62 -6.20 -17.49
C ARG A 201 -10.90 -6.15 -15.98
N SER A 202 -10.52 -5.07 -15.31
CA SER A 202 -10.82 -4.85 -13.89
C SER A 202 -12.27 -4.43 -13.61
N GLY A 203 -13.04 -4.08 -14.65
CA GLY A 203 -14.41 -3.59 -14.53
C GLY A 203 -14.53 -2.09 -14.30
N ALA A 204 -13.46 -1.31 -14.45
CA ALA A 204 -13.50 0.13 -14.20
C ALA A 204 -14.46 0.90 -15.14
N PHE A 205 -14.83 0.33 -16.27
CA PHE A 205 -15.77 0.90 -17.24
C PHE A 205 -17.19 0.32 -17.16
N ASP A 206 -17.47 -0.64 -16.28
CA ASP A 206 -18.77 -1.33 -16.23
C ASP A 206 -19.93 -0.36 -15.99
N ALA A 207 -19.71 0.72 -15.23
CA ALA A 207 -20.71 1.75 -14.98
C ALA A 207 -21.08 2.59 -16.22
N LEU A 208 -20.33 2.51 -17.31
CA LEU A 208 -20.62 3.20 -18.58
C LEU A 208 -21.62 2.44 -19.46
N GLY A 209 -22.05 1.23 -19.06
CA GLY A 209 -23.13 0.49 -19.70
C GLY A 209 -22.70 -0.41 -20.85
N ALA A 210 -21.46 -0.37 -21.32
CA ALA A 210 -20.93 -1.30 -22.32
C ALA A 210 -20.40 -2.58 -21.65
N ARG A 211 -20.56 -3.74 -22.34
CA ARG A 211 -20.04 -5.03 -21.86
C ARG A 211 -18.52 -5.06 -21.98
N ARG A 212 -17.83 -5.70 -21.03
CA ARG A 212 -16.36 -5.86 -21.09
C ARG A 212 -15.91 -6.55 -22.37
N SER A 213 -16.66 -7.56 -22.84
CA SER A 213 -16.42 -8.27 -24.09
C SER A 213 -16.41 -7.32 -25.30
N GLN A 214 -17.40 -6.41 -25.37
CA GLN A 214 -17.48 -5.39 -26.41
C GLN A 214 -16.29 -4.44 -26.37
N LEU A 215 -15.96 -3.94 -25.16
CA LEU A 215 -14.85 -2.99 -24.98
C LEU A 215 -13.49 -3.61 -25.34
N ILE A 216 -13.24 -4.86 -24.94
CA ILE A 216 -12.01 -5.60 -25.31
C ILE A 216 -11.87 -5.77 -26.82
N GLN A 217 -12.99 -5.96 -27.53
CA GLN A 217 -12.98 -6.13 -28.98
C GLN A 217 -12.59 -4.84 -29.74
N VAL A 218 -12.94 -3.68 -29.18
CA VAL A 218 -12.83 -2.38 -29.91
C VAL A 218 -11.76 -1.44 -29.39
N TYR A 219 -11.24 -1.62 -28.17
CA TYR A 219 -10.41 -0.60 -27.51
C TYR A 219 -9.16 -0.21 -28.30
N GLU A 220 -8.50 -1.15 -28.97
CA GLU A 220 -7.33 -0.82 -29.78
C GLU A 220 -7.70 0.05 -30.98
N SER A 221 -8.79 -0.32 -31.68
CA SER A 221 -9.29 0.45 -32.82
C SER A 221 -9.75 1.84 -32.40
N VAL A 222 -10.36 1.98 -31.22
CA VAL A 222 -10.76 3.29 -30.64
C VAL A 222 -9.52 4.13 -30.36
N MET A 223 -8.49 3.57 -29.73
CA MET A 223 -7.25 4.29 -29.43
C MET A 223 -6.52 4.73 -30.69
N ASP A 224 -6.44 3.86 -31.70
CA ASP A 224 -5.80 4.17 -32.97
C ASP A 224 -6.58 5.26 -33.73
N ALA A 225 -7.92 5.19 -33.79
CA ALA A 225 -8.76 6.23 -34.39
C ALA A 225 -8.62 7.60 -33.71
N VAL A 226 -8.53 7.62 -32.38
CA VAL A 226 -8.29 8.86 -31.62
C VAL A 226 -6.89 9.42 -31.93
N ALA A 227 -5.87 8.59 -31.99
CA ALA A 227 -4.51 9.00 -32.31
C ALA A 227 -4.42 9.59 -33.74
N ASP A 228 -5.05 8.96 -34.73
CA ASP A 228 -5.08 9.41 -36.12
C ASP A 228 -5.86 10.73 -36.28
N SER A 229 -6.99 10.86 -35.59
CA SER A 229 -7.77 12.12 -35.57
C SER A 229 -6.97 13.30 -35.04
N ARG A 230 -6.22 13.07 -33.95
CA ARG A 230 -5.34 14.12 -33.38
C ARG A 230 -4.17 14.46 -34.28
N ARG A 231 -3.56 13.48 -34.94
CA ARG A 231 -2.48 13.72 -35.90
C ARG A 231 -2.95 14.58 -37.07
N GLN A 232 -4.12 14.27 -37.65
CA GLN A 232 -4.73 15.07 -38.71
C GLN A 232 -5.02 16.50 -38.27
N ASN A 233 -5.50 16.70 -37.06
CA ASN A 233 -5.76 18.03 -36.51
C ASN A 233 -4.47 18.85 -36.25
N LEU A 234 -3.35 18.20 -35.90
CA LEU A 234 -2.05 18.86 -35.67
C LEU A 234 -1.35 19.23 -36.99
N GLU A 235 -1.52 18.44 -38.06
CA GLU A 235 -0.94 18.74 -39.38
C GLU A 235 -1.63 19.85 -40.14
N GLY A 236 -2.63 20.51 -39.55
CA GLY A 236 -3.25 21.71 -40.12
C GLY A 236 -4.05 21.49 -41.41
N GLN A 237 -4.38 20.26 -41.74
CA GLN A 237 -5.40 20.01 -42.80
C GLN A 237 -6.79 20.37 -42.28
N MET A 238 -7.06 21.67 -42.21
CA MET A 238 -8.43 22.15 -42.24
C MET A 238 -9.00 21.72 -43.56
N ASP A 239 -9.82 20.68 -43.54
CA ASP A 239 -10.57 20.27 -44.71
C ASP A 239 -11.42 21.44 -45.19
N PHE A 240 -11.13 21.95 -46.39
CA PHE A 240 -11.79 23.11 -47.01
C PHE A 240 -13.33 22.97 -47.07
N PHE A 241 -13.83 21.75 -46.97
CA PHE A 241 -15.27 21.42 -46.90
C PHE A 241 -15.91 21.77 -45.54
N SER A 242 -15.16 21.94 -44.45
CA SER A 242 -15.72 22.32 -43.14
C SER A 242 -16.03 23.82 -43.03
N LEU A 243 -15.54 24.64 -43.96
CA LEU A 243 -15.84 26.07 -44.05
C LEU A 243 -17.17 26.40 -44.79
N ALA A 244 -17.71 25.43 -45.54
CA ALA A 244 -18.92 25.59 -46.34
C ALA A 244 -20.21 25.32 -45.54
N ASP A 245 -20.14 24.59 -44.44
CA ASP A 245 -21.28 24.31 -43.55
C ASP A 245 -21.19 25.25 -42.32
N GLY A 246 -21.84 26.39 -42.39
CA GLY A 246 -21.85 27.47 -41.38
C GLY A 246 -22.42 27.08 -40.01
N GLY A 247 -21.92 26.02 -39.43
CA GLY A 247 -22.31 25.50 -38.13
C GLY A 247 -21.19 25.64 -37.08
N SER A 248 -21.48 26.47 -36.11
CA SER A 248 -20.92 26.56 -34.74
C SER A 248 -19.87 25.48 -34.40
N GLY A 249 -18.70 25.92 -33.90
CA GLY A 249 -17.50 25.12 -33.54
C GLY A 249 -17.74 23.86 -32.70
N GLY A 250 -18.33 22.85 -33.32
CA GLY A 250 -18.53 21.52 -32.77
C GLY A 250 -17.35 20.64 -33.16
N ARG A 251 -16.77 19.94 -32.19
CA ARG A 251 -15.85 18.82 -32.37
C ARG A 251 -16.33 17.97 -33.53
N LYS A 252 -15.49 17.80 -34.60
CA LYS A 252 -15.84 16.94 -35.73
C LYS A 252 -16.23 15.55 -35.16
N ASN A 253 -17.40 15.07 -35.61
CA ASN A 253 -17.86 13.71 -35.37
C ASN A 253 -16.82 12.74 -35.93
N VAL A 254 -15.83 12.34 -35.11
CA VAL A 254 -15.09 11.12 -35.37
C VAL A 254 -16.12 10.00 -35.30
N LYS A 255 -16.26 9.21 -36.39
CA LYS A 255 -17.21 8.12 -36.42
C LYS A 255 -16.95 7.22 -35.21
N GLU A 256 -17.85 7.27 -34.24
CA GLU A 256 -17.81 6.41 -33.06
C GLU A 256 -17.79 4.97 -33.58
N ILE A 257 -16.78 4.19 -33.19
CA ILE A 257 -16.67 2.78 -33.58
C ILE A 257 -17.84 2.05 -32.92
N PRO A 258 -18.74 1.44 -33.71
CA PRO A 258 -19.90 0.77 -33.14
C PRO A 258 -19.46 -0.42 -32.27
N LEU A 259 -20.10 -0.55 -31.12
CA LEU A 259 -19.89 -1.72 -30.27
C LEU A 259 -20.49 -2.96 -30.95
N PRO A 260 -19.73 -4.09 -31.00
CA PRO A 260 -20.25 -5.32 -31.59
C PRO A 260 -21.38 -5.90 -30.74
N ASP A 261 -22.35 -6.53 -31.37
CA ASP A 261 -23.40 -7.26 -30.65
C ASP A 261 -22.91 -8.66 -30.29
N ILE A 262 -22.20 -8.76 -29.17
CA ILE A 262 -21.64 -10.00 -28.63
C ILE A 262 -22.03 -10.17 -27.18
N ASP A 263 -22.15 -11.41 -26.73
CA ASP A 263 -22.48 -11.70 -25.33
C ASP A 263 -21.35 -11.28 -24.38
N GLU A 264 -21.73 -10.97 -23.14
CA GLU A 264 -20.77 -10.68 -22.09
C GLU A 264 -20.02 -11.95 -21.69
N TYR A 265 -18.80 -11.77 -21.18
CA TYR A 265 -18.04 -12.84 -20.54
C TYR A 265 -18.85 -13.51 -19.42
N THR A 266 -18.65 -14.81 -19.25
CA THR A 266 -19.22 -15.53 -18.12
C THR A 266 -18.77 -14.93 -16.77
N PRO A 267 -19.49 -15.14 -15.69
CA PRO A 267 -19.07 -14.70 -14.36
C PRO A 267 -17.65 -15.18 -13.99
N GLU A 268 -17.31 -16.43 -14.36
CA GLU A 268 -16.02 -17.05 -14.12
C GLU A 268 -14.90 -16.34 -14.89
N GLU A 269 -15.11 -16.04 -16.18
CA GLU A 269 -14.16 -15.31 -17.01
C GLU A 269 -13.92 -13.91 -16.47
N ARG A 270 -14.97 -13.19 -16.05
CA ARG A 270 -14.85 -11.86 -15.43
C ARG A 270 -14.06 -11.90 -14.12
N MET A 271 -14.35 -12.87 -13.26
CA MET A 271 -13.59 -13.08 -12.01
C MET A 271 -12.11 -13.38 -12.30
N LEU A 272 -11.82 -14.14 -13.34
CA LEU A 272 -10.43 -14.42 -13.74
C LEU A 272 -9.72 -13.16 -14.24
N MET A 273 -10.38 -12.35 -15.07
CA MET A 273 -9.86 -11.05 -15.53
C MET A 273 -9.56 -10.11 -14.37
N GLU A 274 -10.47 -10.02 -13.40
CA GLU A 274 -10.29 -9.24 -12.17
C GLU A 274 -9.07 -9.73 -11.39
N LYS A 275 -8.95 -11.05 -11.19
CA LYS A 275 -7.82 -11.67 -10.50
C LYS A 275 -6.48 -11.39 -11.17
N GLU A 276 -6.43 -11.45 -12.50
CA GLU A 276 -5.21 -11.17 -13.26
C GLU A 276 -4.78 -9.71 -13.15
N THR A 277 -5.72 -8.77 -13.19
CA THR A 277 -5.46 -7.33 -13.23
C THR A 277 -5.32 -6.69 -11.86
N THR A 278 -6.04 -7.18 -10.85
CA THR A 278 -6.06 -6.61 -9.49
C THR A 278 -5.45 -7.54 -8.44
N GLY A 279 -5.26 -8.81 -8.76
CA GLY A 279 -4.86 -9.83 -7.80
C GLY A 279 -6.03 -10.42 -7.01
N LEU A 280 -7.24 -9.99 -7.24
CA LEU A 280 -8.44 -10.28 -6.43
C LEU A 280 -9.65 -10.65 -7.29
N TYR A 281 -10.55 -11.43 -6.72
CA TYR A 281 -11.89 -11.66 -7.24
C TYR A 281 -12.82 -10.56 -6.66
N LEU A 282 -13.26 -9.63 -7.49
CA LEU A 282 -14.06 -8.48 -7.05
C LEU A 282 -15.55 -8.75 -7.13
N SER A 283 -16.02 -9.41 -8.20
CA SER A 283 -17.44 -9.66 -8.48
C SER A 283 -18.01 -10.90 -7.82
N GLY A 284 -17.20 -11.75 -7.18
CA GLY A 284 -17.61 -12.99 -6.52
C GLY A 284 -16.40 -13.81 -6.08
N HIS A 285 -16.65 -15.05 -5.67
CA HIS A 285 -15.57 -16.01 -5.41
C HIS A 285 -15.87 -17.32 -6.15
N PRO A 286 -14.87 -17.97 -6.80
CA PRO A 286 -15.12 -19.23 -7.52
C PRO A 286 -15.76 -20.33 -6.67
N MET A 287 -15.58 -20.28 -5.35
CA MET A 287 -16.17 -21.24 -4.40
C MET A 287 -17.60 -20.88 -3.97
N ASP A 288 -18.14 -19.72 -4.35
CA ASP A 288 -19.52 -19.33 -3.99
C ASP A 288 -20.58 -20.22 -4.67
N GLN A 289 -20.15 -21.06 -5.62
CA GLN A 289 -21.00 -22.02 -6.34
C GLN A 289 -21.08 -23.40 -5.66
N TYR A 290 -20.29 -23.65 -4.62
CA TYR A 290 -20.21 -24.91 -3.88
C TYR A 290 -20.64 -24.71 -2.43
#